data_f5ed3c7fc1734bb948ece87c8ce4ba11
#
_entry.id   f5ed3c7fc1734bb948ece87c8ce4ba11
#
_cell.length_a   1.000
_cell.length_b   1.000
_cell.length_c   1.000
_cell.angle_alpha   90.00
_cell.angle_beta   90.00
_cell.angle_gamma   90.00
#
_symmetry.space_group_name_H-M   'P 1'
#
loop_
_entity.id
_entity.type
_entity.pdbx_description
1 polymer ?
#
loop_
_entity_poly.entity_id
_entity_poly.type
_entity_poly.pdbx_seq_one_letter_code
_entity_poly.pdbx_strand_id
1 'polypeptide(L)'
;MNPDAALPTFRLDRGTTLAQAQPTDNAPVTLASPALAVMTDLTQVKAATTHPRTTLRQAEQAMIYQGVRMLFVVTEMPLIEGLVTATDLASDKQMRLVHERHLHYDEMRVADVMTELGALDAIDYAVVRTAAVGNAVATLQRLGRNHLLVVEAATAQTPRRVRGVISRSQVERQLGRPIDITPIANSFSEIERALV
;
A
#
# COMPACT_ATOMS: atom_id res chain seq x y z
N MET A 1 -18.63 37.26 -18.89
CA MET A 1 -19.45 36.12 -19.40
C MET A 1 -20.74 36.13 -18.61
N ASN A 2 -21.89 36.11 -19.29
CA ASN A 2 -23.19 36.11 -18.61
C ASN A 2 -23.32 34.79 -17.82
N PRO A 3 -23.54 34.82 -16.48
CA PRO A 3 -23.59 33.58 -15.65
C PRO A 3 -24.78 32.68 -16.02
N ASP A 4 -25.81 33.21 -16.69
CA ASP A 4 -27.00 32.47 -17.08
C ASP A 4 -26.94 31.93 -18.54
N ALA A 5 -25.86 32.18 -19.29
CA ALA A 5 -25.69 31.70 -20.64
C ALA A 5 -25.18 30.25 -20.65
N ALA A 6 -25.86 29.38 -21.40
CA ALA A 6 -25.40 28.01 -21.62
C ALA A 6 -24.04 27.99 -22.32
N LEU A 7 -23.18 27.06 -21.90
CA LEU A 7 -21.89 26.84 -22.55
C LEU A 7 -22.07 26.17 -23.93
N PRO A 8 -21.25 26.50 -24.93
CA PRO A 8 -21.26 25.84 -26.22
C PRO A 8 -20.85 24.37 -26.07
N THR A 9 -21.58 23.50 -26.76
CA THR A 9 -21.31 22.05 -26.75
C THR A 9 -20.94 21.56 -28.14
N PHE A 10 -20.23 20.46 -28.23
CA PHE A 10 -19.89 19.77 -29.47
C PHE A 10 -20.02 18.25 -29.29
N ARG A 11 -20.06 17.50 -30.40
CA ARG A 11 -20.09 16.03 -30.38
C ARG A 11 -18.68 15.49 -30.40
N LEU A 12 -18.46 14.40 -29.64
CA LEU A 12 -17.16 13.72 -29.63
C LEU A 12 -16.97 12.89 -30.90
N ASP A 13 -15.73 12.88 -31.41
CA ASP A 13 -15.31 12.08 -32.55
C ASP A 13 -14.76 10.72 -32.13
N ARG A 14 -14.73 9.77 -33.09
CA ARG A 14 -14.04 8.49 -32.90
C ARG A 14 -12.55 8.74 -32.64
N GLY A 15 -12.00 8.14 -31.58
CA GLY A 15 -10.60 8.36 -31.18
C GLY A 15 -10.44 9.32 -30.01
N THR A 16 -11.52 9.96 -29.53
CA THR A 16 -11.47 10.71 -28.27
C THR A 16 -11.06 9.81 -27.14
N THR A 17 -10.00 10.18 -26.43
CA THR A 17 -9.42 9.43 -25.29
C THR A 17 -9.79 10.07 -23.96
N LEU A 18 -9.73 9.29 -22.88
CA LEU A 18 -9.82 9.81 -21.52
C LEU A 18 -8.46 10.30 -21.05
N ALA A 19 -8.42 11.49 -20.47
CA ALA A 19 -7.28 11.91 -19.68
C ALA A 19 -7.19 11.00 -18.46
N GLN A 20 -6.07 10.30 -18.31
CA GLN A 20 -5.79 9.49 -17.12
C GLN A 20 -4.93 10.30 -16.17
N ALA A 21 -5.28 10.30 -14.87
CA ALA A 21 -4.39 10.78 -13.86
C ALA A 21 -3.11 9.94 -13.94
N GLN A 22 -1.99 10.57 -14.29
CA GLN A 22 -0.71 9.89 -14.23
C GLN A 22 -0.38 9.66 -12.76
N PRO A 23 -0.09 8.41 -12.34
CA PRO A 23 0.44 8.20 -11.01
C PRO A 23 1.68 9.09 -10.85
N THR A 24 1.76 9.76 -9.73
CA THR A 24 2.84 10.64 -9.31
C THR A 24 4.18 10.27 -9.94
N ASP A 25 4.78 11.23 -10.58
CA ASP A 25 6.04 11.28 -11.28
C ASP A 25 6.89 9.98 -11.20
N ASN A 26 6.83 9.17 -12.26
CA ASN A 26 7.68 8.00 -12.41
C ASN A 26 9.11 8.39 -12.89
N ALA A 27 9.53 9.61 -12.59
CA ALA A 27 10.86 10.08 -12.92
C ALA A 27 11.92 9.15 -12.31
N PRO A 28 12.99 8.82 -13.07
CA PRO A 28 14.09 8.06 -12.53
C PRO A 28 14.71 8.75 -11.31
N VAL A 29 14.99 7.95 -10.29
CA VAL A 29 15.64 8.43 -9.06
C VAL A 29 16.96 7.72 -8.82
N THR A 30 17.80 8.31 -7.99
CA THR A 30 19.00 7.70 -7.43
C THR A 30 18.81 7.48 -5.93
N LEU A 31 19.73 6.77 -5.28
CA LEU A 31 19.72 6.61 -3.83
C LEU A 31 19.86 7.94 -3.07
N ALA A 32 20.45 8.97 -3.70
CA ALA A 32 20.59 10.30 -3.13
C ALA A 32 19.36 11.20 -3.37
N SER A 33 18.41 10.80 -4.22
CA SER A 33 17.18 11.57 -4.47
C SER A 33 16.33 11.66 -3.20
N PRO A 34 15.51 12.72 -3.04
CA PRO A 34 14.60 12.84 -1.90
C PRO A 34 13.64 11.66 -1.77
N ALA A 35 13.45 11.12 -0.56
CA ALA A 35 12.56 9.99 -0.31
C ALA A 35 11.09 10.27 -0.69
N LEU A 36 10.67 11.54 -0.67
CA LEU A 36 9.34 11.96 -1.13
C LEU A 36 9.09 11.63 -2.61
N ALA A 37 10.13 11.55 -3.44
CA ALA A 37 9.98 11.22 -4.86
C ALA A 37 9.48 9.79 -5.11
N VAL A 38 9.64 8.89 -4.13
CA VAL A 38 9.18 7.49 -4.21
C VAL A 38 7.98 7.19 -3.30
N MET A 39 7.43 8.23 -2.66
CA MET A 39 6.26 8.11 -1.80
C MET A 39 4.98 8.33 -2.60
N THR A 40 4.03 7.40 -2.50
CA THR A 40 2.65 7.64 -2.93
C THR A 40 1.95 8.49 -1.88
N ASP A 41 1.64 9.74 -2.22
CA ASP A 41 0.96 10.69 -1.32
C ASP A 41 -0.55 10.48 -1.35
N LEU A 42 -1.13 10.03 -0.24
CA LEU A 42 -2.57 9.77 -0.11
C LEU A 42 -3.43 11.05 -0.04
N THR A 43 -2.82 12.23 -0.04
CA THR A 43 -3.56 13.49 -0.25
C THR A 43 -3.75 13.81 -1.73
N GLN A 44 -3.00 13.14 -2.62
CA GLN A 44 -3.06 13.33 -4.07
C GLN A 44 -3.78 12.18 -4.76
N VAL A 45 -3.73 10.98 -4.17
CA VAL A 45 -4.38 9.78 -4.71
C VAL A 45 -5.27 9.13 -3.67
N LYS A 46 -6.37 8.54 -4.12
CA LYS A 46 -7.28 7.82 -3.23
C LYS A 46 -6.59 6.55 -2.70
N ALA A 47 -6.64 6.34 -1.39
CA ALA A 47 -6.18 5.09 -0.79
C ALA A 47 -7.03 3.91 -1.28
N ALA A 48 -6.36 2.82 -1.66
CA ALA A 48 -7.02 1.56 -1.95
C ALA A 48 -7.43 0.88 -0.64
N THR A 49 -8.71 0.59 -0.50
CA THR A 49 -9.29 0.06 0.75
C THR A 49 -10.08 -1.20 0.51
N THR A 50 -10.26 -1.99 1.57
CA THR A 50 -11.14 -3.15 1.63
C THR A 50 -11.80 -3.25 3.00
N HIS A 51 -12.87 -4.03 3.10
CA HIS A 51 -13.55 -4.28 4.37
C HIS A 51 -13.02 -5.58 5.00
N PRO A 52 -12.91 -5.70 6.34
CA PRO A 52 -12.41 -6.92 7.00
C PRO A 52 -13.22 -8.18 6.66
N ARG A 53 -14.51 -8.04 6.33
CA ARG A 53 -15.40 -9.15 5.91
C ARG A 53 -15.27 -9.54 4.43
N THR A 54 -14.47 -8.83 3.63
CA THR A 54 -14.23 -9.15 2.22
C THR A 54 -13.52 -10.50 2.12
N THR A 55 -13.89 -11.34 1.14
CA THR A 55 -13.18 -12.61 0.89
C THR A 55 -11.78 -12.35 0.37
N LEU A 56 -10.85 -13.30 0.55
CA LEU A 56 -9.49 -13.17 0.04
C LEU A 56 -9.48 -13.03 -1.48
N ARG A 57 -10.32 -13.79 -2.19
CA ARG A 57 -10.49 -13.70 -3.65
C ARG A 57 -10.94 -12.31 -4.10
N GLN A 58 -11.91 -11.71 -3.40
CA GLN A 58 -12.36 -10.35 -3.71
C GLN A 58 -11.28 -9.30 -3.44
N ALA A 59 -10.51 -9.46 -2.36
CA ALA A 59 -9.40 -8.57 -2.05
C ALA A 59 -8.29 -8.66 -3.11
N GLU A 60 -7.95 -9.87 -3.57
CA GLU A 60 -7.00 -10.09 -4.66
C GLU A 60 -7.47 -9.43 -5.97
N GLN A 61 -8.73 -9.63 -6.34
CA GLN A 61 -9.31 -8.99 -7.52
C GLN A 61 -9.29 -7.46 -7.42
N ALA A 62 -9.57 -6.92 -6.23
CA ALA A 62 -9.48 -5.48 -5.99
C ALA A 62 -8.06 -4.95 -6.15
N MET A 63 -7.03 -5.68 -5.68
CA MET A 63 -5.63 -5.33 -5.88
C MET A 63 -5.26 -5.32 -7.37
N ILE A 64 -5.67 -6.35 -8.12
CA ILE A 64 -5.41 -6.46 -9.57
C ILE A 64 -6.10 -5.31 -10.32
N TYR A 65 -7.38 -5.08 -10.05
CA TYR A 65 -8.17 -4.04 -10.73
C TYR A 65 -7.63 -2.63 -10.48
N GLN A 66 -7.16 -2.35 -9.25
CA GLN A 66 -6.61 -1.05 -8.87
C GLN A 66 -5.10 -0.92 -9.15
N GLY A 67 -4.44 -1.98 -9.63
CA GLY A 67 -2.99 -1.98 -9.89
C GLY A 67 -2.14 -1.81 -8.63
N VAL A 68 -2.64 -2.23 -7.46
CA VAL A 68 -1.95 -2.12 -6.16
C VAL A 68 -1.62 -3.50 -5.59
N ARG A 69 -0.70 -3.55 -4.64
CA ARG A 69 -0.30 -4.78 -3.93
C ARG A 69 -0.58 -4.73 -2.44
N MET A 70 -1.34 -3.72 -2.00
CA MET A 70 -1.73 -3.50 -0.61
C MET A 70 -3.07 -2.79 -0.57
N LEU A 71 -3.94 -3.19 0.37
CA LEU A 71 -5.19 -2.51 0.67
C LEU A 71 -5.21 -2.15 2.16
N PHE A 72 -5.65 -0.95 2.48
CA PHE A 72 -6.00 -0.59 3.85
C PHE A 72 -7.32 -1.27 4.23
N VAL A 73 -7.34 -1.86 5.42
CA VAL A 73 -8.55 -2.50 5.95
C VAL A 73 -9.32 -1.47 6.77
N VAL A 74 -10.58 -1.23 6.39
CA VAL A 74 -11.45 -0.22 6.99
C VAL A 74 -12.86 -0.76 7.13
N THR A 75 -13.48 -0.55 8.28
CA THR A 75 -14.93 -0.74 8.46
C THR A 75 -15.64 0.59 8.25
N GLU A 76 -15.10 1.66 8.81
CA GLU A 76 -15.67 3.01 8.71
C GLU A 76 -14.56 4.05 8.48
N MET A 77 -14.65 4.79 7.36
CA MET A 77 -13.71 5.86 7.06
C MET A 77 -13.85 7.02 8.05
N PRO A 78 -12.76 7.67 8.46
CA PRO A 78 -11.37 7.50 7.98
C PRO A 78 -10.52 6.53 8.81
N LEU A 79 -11.12 5.75 9.70
CA LEU A 79 -10.39 4.88 10.63
C LEU A 79 -9.90 3.62 9.94
N ILE A 80 -8.61 3.32 10.08
CA ILE A 80 -8.00 2.08 9.58
C ILE A 80 -7.87 1.07 10.71
N GLU A 81 -8.16 -0.21 10.42
CA GLU A 81 -8.01 -1.33 11.34
C GLU A 81 -6.71 -2.10 11.12
N GLY A 82 -6.17 -2.04 9.91
CA GLY A 82 -4.96 -2.72 9.52
C GLY A 82 -4.69 -2.60 8.03
N LEU A 83 -3.89 -3.51 7.51
CA LEU A 83 -3.66 -3.66 6.08
C LEU A 83 -3.53 -5.12 5.67
N VAL A 84 -3.79 -5.40 4.40
CA VAL A 84 -3.55 -6.69 3.76
C VAL A 84 -2.73 -6.46 2.49
N THR A 85 -1.72 -7.31 2.27
CA THR A 85 -0.84 -7.25 1.10
C THR A 85 -1.04 -8.47 0.21
N ALA A 86 -0.57 -8.37 -1.05
CA ALA A 86 -0.55 -9.52 -1.96
C ALA A 86 0.28 -10.69 -1.40
N THR A 87 1.30 -10.41 -0.59
CA THR A 87 2.09 -11.45 0.10
C THR A 87 1.26 -12.16 1.15
N ASP A 88 0.42 -11.45 1.91
CA ASP A 88 -0.47 -12.06 2.90
C ASP A 88 -1.50 -12.98 2.21
N LEU A 89 -1.99 -12.57 1.01
CA LEU A 89 -2.93 -13.38 0.22
C LEU A 89 -2.29 -14.59 -0.46
N ALA A 90 -0.97 -14.66 -0.59
CA ALA A 90 -0.22 -15.76 -1.20
C ALA A 90 0.54 -16.61 -0.17
N SER A 91 0.40 -16.32 1.12
CA SER A 91 1.23 -16.96 2.16
C SER A 91 0.65 -18.31 2.62
N ASP A 92 1.54 -19.20 3.11
CA ASP A 92 1.17 -20.47 3.73
C ASP A 92 0.33 -20.29 5.03
N LYS A 93 0.23 -19.07 5.54
CA LYS A 93 -0.64 -18.74 6.68
C LYS A 93 -2.08 -19.15 6.43
N GLN A 94 -2.54 -19.03 5.19
CA GLN A 94 -3.88 -19.45 4.78
C GLN A 94 -4.06 -20.97 4.90
N MET A 95 -3.09 -21.75 4.40
CA MET A 95 -3.12 -23.21 4.48
C MET A 95 -3.15 -23.70 5.93
N ARG A 96 -2.41 -23.03 6.83
CA ARG A 96 -2.45 -23.33 8.26
C ARG A 96 -3.80 -23.01 8.89
N LEU A 97 -4.38 -21.84 8.60
CA LEU A 97 -5.70 -21.45 9.11
C LEU A 97 -6.81 -22.37 8.60
N VAL A 98 -6.75 -22.80 7.32
CA VAL A 98 -7.67 -23.81 6.77
C VAL A 98 -7.58 -25.11 7.56
N HIS A 99 -6.36 -25.58 7.89
CA HIS A 99 -6.16 -26.81 8.64
C HIS A 99 -6.58 -26.71 10.12
N GLU A 100 -6.23 -25.60 10.77
CA GLU A 100 -6.52 -25.37 12.21
C GLU A 100 -7.98 -25.08 12.50
N ARG A 101 -8.65 -24.35 11.60
CA ARG A 101 -10.05 -23.91 11.80
C ARG A 101 -11.07 -24.71 10.99
N HIS A 102 -10.63 -25.71 10.19
CA HIS A 102 -11.49 -26.49 9.28
C HIS A 102 -12.33 -25.61 8.34
N LEU A 103 -11.81 -24.44 7.95
CA LEU A 103 -12.46 -23.52 7.03
C LEU A 103 -12.12 -23.87 5.58
N HIS A 104 -13.07 -23.66 4.68
CA HIS A 104 -12.75 -23.65 3.25
C HIS A 104 -12.09 -22.32 2.86
N TYR A 105 -11.16 -22.35 1.90
CA TYR A 105 -10.49 -21.15 1.39
C TYR A 105 -11.47 -20.03 1.00
N ASP A 106 -12.60 -20.38 0.41
CA ASP A 106 -13.64 -19.44 -0.02
C ASP A 106 -14.37 -18.76 1.15
N GLU A 107 -14.27 -19.31 2.37
CA GLU A 107 -14.87 -18.75 3.59
C GLU A 107 -13.93 -17.76 4.29
N MET A 108 -12.64 -17.79 3.95
CA MET A 108 -11.66 -16.90 4.55
C MET A 108 -11.91 -15.44 4.20
N ARG A 109 -11.70 -14.59 5.20
CA ARG A 109 -11.91 -13.14 5.11
C ARG A 109 -10.57 -12.41 5.28
N VAL A 110 -10.55 -11.16 4.84
CA VAL A 110 -9.40 -10.27 5.04
C VAL A 110 -8.99 -10.19 6.51
N ALA A 111 -9.96 -10.15 7.44
CA ALA A 111 -9.70 -10.16 8.88
C ALA A 111 -8.85 -11.34 9.37
N ASP A 112 -8.91 -12.50 8.70
CA ASP A 112 -8.17 -13.70 9.12
C ASP A 112 -6.68 -13.62 8.80
N VAL A 113 -6.28 -12.79 7.81
CA VAL A 113 -4.91 -12.73 7.30
C VAL A 113 -4.26 -11.34 7.41
N MET A 114 -5.05 -10.28 7.61
CA MET A 114 -4.54 -8.91 7.68
C MET A 114 -3.51 -8.74 8.80
N THR A 115 -2.66 -7.74 8.66
CA THR A 115 -1.83 -7.23 9.74
C THR A 115 -2.63 -6.13 10.46
N GLU A 116 -2.93 -6.35 11.74
CA GLU A 116 -3.65 -5.39 12.56
C GLU A 116 -2.86 -4.09 12.78
N LEU A 117 -3.56 -2.99 13.02
CA LEU A 117 -2.97 -1.66 13.18
C LEU A 117 -1.84 -1.63 14.23
N GLY A 118 -2.02 -2.32 15.35
CA GLY A 118 -1.04 -2.38 16.44
C GLY A 118 0.28 -3.10 16.09
N ALA A 119 0.30 -3.87 15.02
CA ALA A 119 1.47 -4.60 14.51
C ALA A 119 2.13 -3.92 13.30
N LEU A 120 1.69 -2.71 12.93
CA LEU A 120 2.22 -1.97 11.80
C LEU A 120 3.29 -0.97 12.24
N ASP A 121 4.45 -1.07 11.60
CA ASP A 121 5.50 -0.06 11.71
C ASP A 121 5.23 1.11 10.76
N ALA A 122 5.55 2.32 11.20
CA ALA A 122 5.40 3.53 10.40
C ALA A 122 6.61 4.47 10.60
N ILE A 123 6.82 5.32 9.61
CA ILE A 123 7.84 6.38 9.64
C ILE A 123 7.12 7.72 9.76
N ASP A 124 7.67 8.62 10.57
CA ASP A 124 7.17 9.99 10.67
C ASP A 124 7.40 10.73 9.35
N TYR A 125 6.38 11.42 8.85
CA TYR A 125 6.46 12.22 7.64
C TYR A 125 7.54 13.32 7.73
N ALA A 126 7.75 13.92 8.90
CA ALA A 126 8.81 14.89 9.10
C ALA A 126 10.21 14.30 8.84
N VAL A 127 10.42 13.03 9.19
CA VAL A 127 11.67 12.30 8.89
C VAL A 127 11.80 12.06 7.39
N VAL A 128 10.73 11.60 6.72
CA VAL A 128 10.75 11.31 5.28
C VAL A 128 11.03 12.56 4.45
N ARG A 129 10.57 13.73 4.89
CA ARG A 129 10.83 15.01 4.21
C ARG A 129 12.32 15.36 4.07
N THR A 130 13.16 14.89 4.95
CA THR A 130 14.60 15.16 4.96
C THR A 130 15.45 13.95 4.56
N ALA A 131 14.81 12.80 4.37
CA ALA A 131 15.46 11.54 4.03
C ALA A 131 15.71 11.42 2.51
N ALA A 132 16.70 10.58 2.16
CA ALA A 132 16.95 10.15 0.79
C ALA A 132 16.29 8.80 0.48
N VAL A 133 16.14 8.47 -0.81
CA VAL A 133 15.65 7.17 -1.28
C VAL A 133 16.45 6.02 -0.67
N GLY A 134 17.77 6.16 -0.52
CA GLY A 134 18.63 5.17 0.13
C GLY A 134 18.21 4.85 1.56
N ASN A 135 17.73 5.84 2.33
CA ASN A 135 17.22 5.61 3.68
C ASN A 135 15.92 4.78 3.67
N ALA A 136 15.03 5.05 2.71
CA ALA A 136 13.82 4.26 2.53
C ALA A 136 14.13 2.81 2.15
N VAL A 137 15.09 2.60 1.22
CA VAL A 137 15.58 1.25 0.83
C VAL A 137 16.13 0.51 2.05
N ALA A 138 17.06 1.12 2.80
CA ALA A 138 17.64 0.52 4.00
C ALA A 138 16.57 0.17 5.06
N THR A 139 15.51 0.99 5.17
CA THR A 139 14.42 0.73 6.10
C THR A 139 13.56 -0.44 5.64
N LEU A 140 13.22 -0.53 4.35
CA LEU A 140 12.52 -1.69 3.76
C LEU A 140 13.29 -2.98 4.00
N GLN A 141 14.61 -2.96 3.78
CA GLN A 141 15.50 -4.11 4.01
C GLN A 141 15.55 -4.49 5.48
N ARG A 142 15.78 -3.53 6.38
CA ARG A 142 15.85 -3.76 7.83
C ARG A 142 14.56 -4.37 8.40
N LEU A 143 13.40 -3.94 7.89
CA LEU A 143 12.10 -4.43 8.36
C LEU A 143 11.62 -5.68 7.62
N GLY A 144 12.31 -6.10 6.54
CA GLY A 144 11.85 -7.21 5.70
C GLY A 144 10.47 -6.98 5.09
N ARG A 145 10.09 -5.72 4.86
CA ARG A 145 8.75 -5.33 4.41
C ARG A 145 8.75 -4.80 2.98
N ASN A 146 7.67 -5.05 2.26
CA ASN A 146 7.48 -4.53 0.91
C ASN A 146 6.83 -3.13 0.88
N HIS A 147 6.33 -2.65 2.03
CA HIS A 147 5.66 -1.37 2.18
C HIS A 147 6.07 -0.70 3.49
N LEU A 148 6.27 0.62 3.44
CA LEU A 148 6.46 1.47 4.61
C LEU A 148 5.30 2.46 4.67
N LEU A 149 4.63 2.54 5.81
CA LEU A 149 3.63 3.57 6.07
C LEU A 149 4.34 4.85 6.48
N VAL A 150 3.91 5.97 5.91
CA VAL A 150 4.38 7.30 6.29
C VAL A 150 3.24 8.02 6.98
N VAL A 151 3.47 8.48 8.21
CA VAL A 151 2.42 8.96 9.10
C VAL A 151 2.71 10.41 9.50
N GLU A 152 1.72 11.27 9.40
CA GLU A 152 1.76 12.59 10.01
C GLU A 152 1.42 12.49 11.50
N ALA A 153 2.22 13.15 12.32
CA ALA A 153 1.97 13.25 13.76
C ALA A 153 0.65 13.95 14.04
N ALA A 154 0.03 13.61 15.17
CA ALA A 154 -1.14 14.35 15.66
C ALA A 154 -0.78 15.80 15.98
N THR A 155 -1.71 16.69 15.72
CA THR A 155 -1.65 18.10 16.17
C THR A 155 -2.77 18.35 17.19
N ALA A 156 -2.85 19.57 17.72
CA ALA A 156 -3.96 19.95 18.61
C ALA A 156 -5.35 19.85 17.92
N GLN A 157 -5.39 19.93 16.56
CA GLN A 157 -6.63 19.98 15.79
C GLN A 157 -6.86 18.74 14.94
N THR A 158 -5.84 17.91 14.72
CA THR A 158 -5.93 16.75 13.83
C THR A 158 -5.33 15.49 14.46
N PRO A 159 -6.02 14.33 14.36
CA PRO A 159 -5.45 13.08 14.81
C PRO A 159 -4.28 12.66 13.91
N ARG A 160 -3.47 11.71 14.40
CA ARG A 160 -2.44 11.05 13.59
C ARG A 160 -3.09 10.38 12.37
N ARG A 161 -2.48 10.54 11.20
CA ARG A 161 -3.02 9.96 9.96
C ARG A 161 -1.92 9.40 9.05
N VAL A 162 -2.25 8.37 8.30
CA VAL A 162 -1.37 7.87 7.24
C VAL A 162 -1.36 8.89 6.11
N ARG A 163 -0.20 9.49 5.87
CA ARG A 163 0.02 10.49 4.83
C ARG A 163 0.39 9.86 3.50
N GLY A 164 1.12 8.76 3.52
CA GLY A 164 1.60 8.14 2.30
C GLY A 164 2.13 6.72 2.52
N VAL A 165 2.54 6.11 1.41
CA VAL A 165 3.12 4.78 1.37
C VAL A 165 4.37 4.82 0.49
N ILE A 166 5.45 4.20 0.94
CA ILE A 166 6.62 3.89 0.11
C ILE A 166 6.60 2.40 -0.15
N SER A 167 6.41 1.99 -1.41
CA SER A 167 6.40 0.58 -1.79
C SER A 167 7.72 0.17 -2.47
N ARG A 168 8.18 -1.05 -2.18
CA ARG A 168 9.34 -1.65 -2.85
C ARG A 168 9.22 -1.56 -4.37
N SER A 169 8.09 -1.97 -4.92
CA SER A 169 7.87 -1.99 -6.38
C SER A 169 7.94 -0.59 -7.02
N GLN A 170 7.49 0.45 -6.32
CA GLN A 170 7.61 1.83 -6.79
C GLN A 170 9.08 2.28 -6.79
N VAL A 171 9.79 2.00 -5.70
CA VAL A 171 11.21 2.33 -5.58
C VAL A 171 12.03 1.60 -6.64
N GLU A 172 11.84 0.28 -6.82
CA GLU A 172 12.52 -0.51 -7.86
C GLU A 172 12.30 0.03 -9.27
N ARG A 173 11.06 0.39 -9.58
CA ARG A 173 10.70 0.95 -10.90
C ARG A 173 11.41 2.26 -11.18
N GLN A 174 11.46 3.18 -10.21
CA GLN A 174 12.10 4.48 -10.37
C GLN A 174 13.64 4.40 -10.28
N LEU A 175 14.21 3.47 -9.50
CA LEU A 175 15.64 3.19 -9.45
C LEU A 175 16.15 2.44 -10.69
N GLY A 176 15.25 1.78 -11.44
CA GLY A 176 15.61 0.92 -12.58
C GLY A 176 16.35 -0.36 -12.18
N ARG A 177 16.30 -0.78 -10.91
CA ARG A 177 16.96 -1.98 -10.41
C ARG A 177 16.18 -2.61 -9.23
N PRO A 178 16.30 -3.94 -9.03
CA PRO A 178 15.69 -4.61 -7.89
C PRO A 178 16.32 -4.19 -6.56
N ILE A 179 15.56 -4.39 -5.47
CA ILE A 179 16.01 -4.24 -4.09
C ILE A 179 15.88 -5.61 -3.43
N ASP A 180 17.00 -6.14 -2.93
CA ASP A 180 16.98 -7.38 -2.18
C ASP A 180 16.42 -7.13 -0.79
N ILE A 181 15.25 -7.72 -0.52
CA ILE A 181 14.62 -7.71 0.80
C ILE A 181 14.54 -9.15 1.27
N THR A 182 15.27 -9.46 2.32
CA THR A 182 15.12 -10.75 3.01
C THR A 182 13.95 -10.63 3.99
N PRO A 183 12.88 -11.43 3.82
CA PRO A 183 11.81 -11.45 4.80
C PRO A 183 12.35 -11.79 6.19
N ILE A 184 12.04 -10.97 7.18
CA ILE A 184 12.37 -11.29 8.56
C ILE A 184 11.28 -12.22 9.07
N ALA A 185 11.68 -13.39 9.55
CA ALA A 185 10.78 -14.33 10.19
C ALA A 185 10.17 -13.68 11.46
N ASN A 186 8.86 -13.50 11.48
CA ASN A 186 8.15 -12.87 12.58
C ASN A 186 7.53 -13.90 13.54
N SER A 187 7.77 -15.21 13.31
CA SER A 187 7.29 -16.30 14.16
C SER A 187 8.36 -17.39 14.34
N PHE A 188 8.32 -18.10 15.45
CA PHE A 188 9.22 -19.23 15.72
C PHE A 188 9.20 -20.30 14.60
N SER A 189 8.03 -20.56 14.02
CA SER A 189 7.86 -21.49 12.88
C SER A 189 8.47 -21.00 11.58
N GLU A 190 8.65 -19.70 11.39
CA GLU A 190 9.37 -19.13 10.25
C GLU A 190 10.89 -19.18 10.47
N ILE A 191 11.34 -19.06 11.73
CA ILE A 191 12.76 -19.21 12.11
C ILE A 191 13.21 -20.66 11.88
N GLU A 192 12.43 -21.66 12.28
CA GLU A 192 12.76 -23.06 12.06
C GLU A 192 12.90 -23.43 10.57
N ARG A 193 12.08 -22.81 9.69
CA ARG A 193 12.21 -23.02 8.24
C ARG A 193 13.42 -22.35 7.59
N ALA A 194 13.92 -21.26 8.17
CA ALA A 194 15.11 -20.58 7.67
C ALA A 194 16.41 -21.31 8.05
N LEU A 195 16.33 -22.30 8.96
CA LEU A 195 17.46 -23.07 9.47
C LEU A 195 17.57 -24.49 8.86
N VAL A 196 16.62 -24.86 7.99
CA VAL A 196 16.61 -26.11 7.22
C VAL A 196 16.86 -25.82 5.74
#